data_a4fd26ad1506767e68cf29a0290dc624
#
_entry.id   a4fd26ad1506767e68cf29a0290dc624
#
_cell.length_a   1.000
_cell.length_b   1.000
_cell.length_c   1.000
_cell.angle_alpha   90.00
_cell.angle_beta   90.00
_cell.angle_gamma   90.00
#
_symmetry.space_group_name_H-M   'P 1'
#
loop_
_entity.id
_entity.type
_entity.pdbx_description
1 polymer ?
#
loop_
_entity_poly.entity_id
_entity_poly.type
_entity_poly.pdbx_seq_one_letter_code
_entity_poly.pdbx_strand_id
1 'polypeptide(L)'
;QASKVLLEGDLTARPWLAPLPLRNWPHTDLLTNTVIQLAVDAEGSPVVTTLLAESGLRAADWYALQAAASARFEPLRRAEGSPPTDMRLTWGRLVFQWQTILPPSTNTDAFTP
;
A
#
# COMPACT_ATOMS: atom_id res chain seq x y z
N GLN A 1 -15.88 -8.38 4.74
CA GLN A 1 -14.59 -7.82 5.14
C GLN A 1 -13.68 -7.64 3.94
N ALA A 2 -12.91 -6.63 3.95
CA ALA A 2 -12.02 -6.32 2.85
C ALA A 2 -10.68 -5.83 3.37
N SER A 3 -9.64 -6.03 2.58
CA SER A 3 -8.33 -5.50 2.89
C SER A 3 -8.38 -3.97 2.88
N LYS A 4 -7.57 -3.36 3.72
CA LYS A 4 -7.55 -1.90 3.86
C LYS A 4 -6.12 -1.41 3.85
N VAL A 5 -5.94 -0.16 3.48
CA VAL A 5 -4.65 0.50 3.57
C VAL A 5 -4.81 1.77 4.37
N LEU A 6 -3.91 1.99 5.32
CA LEU A 6 -3.92 3.18 6.14
C LEU A 6 -2.67 3.99 5.87
N LEU A 7 -2.80 5.31 5.93
CA LEU A 7 -1.68 6.19 5.76
C LEU A 7 -1.19 6.58 7.14
N GLU A 8 0.11 6.66 7.34
CA GLU A 8 0.71 7.12 8.58
C GLU A 8 1.83 8.10 8.28
N GLY A 9 2.18 8.90 9.26
CA GLY A 9 3.25 9.88 9.13
C GLY A 9 2.77 11.15 8.44
N ASP A 10 3.68 11.90 7.90
CA ASP A 10 3.34 13.19 7.28
C ASP A 10 2.48 13.03 6.03
N LEU A 11 2.45 11.85 5.45
CA LEU A 11 1.61 11.62 4.28
C LEU A 11 0.12 11.72 4.61
N THR A 12 -0.26 11.65 5.87
CA THR A 12 -1.66 11.80 6.25
C THR A 12 -2.21 13.18 5.86
N ALA A 13 -1.32 14.14 5.66
CA ALA A 13 -1.74 15.48 5.27
C ALA A 13 -1.84 15.66 3.75
N ARG A 14 -1.52 14.65 2.97
CA ARG A 14 -1.56 14.75 1.51
C ARG A 14 -2.65 13.83 0.97
N PRO A 15 -3.66 14.36 0.32
CA PRO A 15 -4.75 13.54 -0.20
C PRO A 15 -4.28 12.60 -1.31
N TRP A 16 -4.88 11.42 -1.36
CA TRP A 16 -4.70 10.52 -2.47
C TRP A 16 -5.40 11.10 -3.68
N LEU A 17 -4.85 10.91 -4.85
CA LEU A 17 -5.55 11.27 -6.08
C LEU A 17 -6.53 10.17 -6.49
N ALA A 18 -6.24 8.95 -6.12
CA ALA A 18 -7.12 7.84 -6.40
C ALA A 18 -6.90 6.74 -5.37
N PRO A 19 -7.92 5.99 -5.02
CA PRO A 19 -7.75 4.90 -4.07
C PRO A 19 -6.88 3.81 -4.67
N LEU A 20 -6.12 3.13 -3.84
CA LEU A 20 -5.31 2.01 -4.30
C LEU A 20 -6.19 0.79 -4.48
N PRO A 21 -5.97 0.02 -5.53
CA PRO A 21 -6.70 -1.23 -5.70
C PRO A 21 -6.18 -2.23 -4.69
N LEU A 22 -7.07 -2.86 -3.95
CA LEU A 22 -6.70 -3.85 -2.95
C LEU A 22 -7.43 -5.14 -3.22
N ARG A 23 -6.87 -6.23 -2.76
CA ARG A 23 -7.50 -7.54 -2.93
C ARG A 23 -7.38 -8.31 -1.63
N ASN A 24 -8.25 -9.29 -1.44
CA ASN A 24 -8.14 -10.24 -0.35
C ASN A 24 -7.30 -11.42 -0.83
N TRP A 25 -6.71 -12.13 0.09
CA TRP A 25 -5.78 -13.19 -0.26
C TRP A 25 -6.27 -14.55 0.21
N PRO A 26 -6.31 -15.56 -0.66
CA PRO A 26 -6.62 -16.91 -0.23
C PRO A 26 -5.44 -17.43 0.58
N HIS A 27 -5.68 -17.74 1.85
CA HIS A 27 -4.63 -18.22 2.72
C HIS A 27 -5.28 -18.90 3.92
N THR A 28 -4.63 -19.91 4.46
CA THR A 28 -5.18 -20.64 5.59
C THR A 28 -4.98 -19.92 6.91
N ASP A 29 -3.95 -19.08 6.99
CA ASP A 29 -3.68 -18.33 8.21
C ASP A 29 -3.94 -16.86 8.01
N LEU A 30 -4.10 -16.14 9.10
CA LEU A 30 -4.21 -14.70 9.01
C LEU A 30 -2.85 -14.13 8.67
N LEU A 31 -2.85 -13.10 7.86
CA LEU A 31 -1.63 -12.41 7.51
C LEU A 31 -1.45 -11.21 8.42
N THR A 32 -0.20 -10.92 8.76
CA THR A 32 0.07 -9.67 9.47
C THR A 32 0.09 -8.54 8.45
N ASN A 33 0.21 -7.32 8.93
CA ASN A 33 0.18 -6.17 8.02
C ASN A 33 1.46 -6.08 7.21
N THR A 34 1.35 -5.63 5.98
CA THR A 34 2.52 -5.22 5.20
C THR A 34 2.70 -3.73 5.42
N VAL A 35 3.90 -3.31 5.78
CA VAL A 35 4.17 -1.89 6.01
C VAL A 35 5.23 -1.42 5.02
N ILE A 36 4.90 -0.40 4.24
CA ILE A 36 5.80 0.16 3.25
C ILE A 36 6.13 1.60 3.63
N GLN A 37 7.40 1.92 3.76
CA GLN A 37 7.80 3.30 3.94
C GLN A 37 7.80 3.98 2.58
N LEU A 38 7.28 5.18 2.53
CA LEU A 38 7.11 5.88 1.27
C LEU A 38 7.63 7.30 1.39
N ALA A 39 8.34 7.76 0.41
CA ALA A 39 8.67 9.17 0.28
C ALA A 39 8.06 9.65 -1.03
N VAL A 40 7.32 10.73 -0.97
CA VAL A 40 6.57 11.27 -2.11
C VAL A 40 7.14 12.64 -2.44
N ASP A 41 7.41 12.88 -3.70
CA ASP A 41 8.01 14.14 -4.12
C ASP A 41 6.96 15.26 -4.20
N ALA A 42 7.40 16.43 -4.58
CA ALA A 42 6.52 17.59 -4.63
C ALA A 42 5.42 17.45 -5.68
N GLU A 43 5.65 16.62 -6.71
CA GLU A 43 4.65 16.41 -7.74
C GLU A 43 3.64 15.34 -7.35
N GLY A 44 3.85 14.65 -6.26
CA GLY A 44 2.91 13.64 -5.80
C GLY A 44 3.28 12.22 -6.20
N SER A 45 4.48 11.99 -6.68
CA SER A 45 4.93 10.67 -7.10
C SER A 45 5.83 10.03 -6.06
N PRO A 46 5.67 8.75 -5.79
CA PRO A 46 6.56 8.06 -4.87
C PRO A 46 7.96 7.95 -5.46
N VAL A 47 8.97 8.26 -4.68
CA VAL A 47 10.36 8.13 -5.11
C VAL A 47 11.13 7.14 -4.25
N VAL A 48 10.59 6.75 -3.12
CA VAL A 48 11.18 5.73 -2.25
C VAL A 48 10.07 4.80 -1.79
N THR A 49 10.25 3.51 -1.95
CA THR A 49 9.32 2.52 -1.41
C THR A 49 10.16 1.45 -0.74
N THR A 50 10.02 1.28 0.56
CA THR A 50 10.81 0.32 1.32
C THR A 50 9.90 -0.56 2.16
N LEU A 51 10.08 -1.86 2.05
CA LEU A 51 9.29 -2.80 2.83
C LEU A 51 9.83 -2.80 4.27
N LEU A 52 9.01 -2.37 5.22
CA LEU A 52 9.42 -2.33 6.62
C LEU A 52 8.92 -3.54 7.39
N ALA A 53 7.79 -4.11 7.02
CA ALA A 53 7.24 -5.27 7.70
C ALA A 53 6.56 -6.19 6.69
N GLU A 54 6.79 -7.48 6.84
CA GLU A 54 6.25 -8.47 5.93
C GLU A 54 4.99 -9.11 6.48
N SER A 55 4.10 -9.50 5.60
CA SER A 55 2.82 -10.08 5.98
C SER A 55 2.89 -11.57 6.27
N GLY A 56 3.91 -12.22 5.79
CA GLY A 56 3.98 -13.68 5.83
C GLY A 56 3.62 -14.31 4.50
N LEU A 57 3.12 -13.52 3.55
CA LEU A 57 2.81 -14.03 2.22
C LEU A 57 3.53 -13.15 1.20
N ARG A 58 4.51 -13.71 0.51
CA ARG A 58 5.34 -12.95 -0.42
C ARG A 58 4.52 -12.25 -1.49
N ALA A 59 3.49 -12.91 -2.00
CA ALA A 59 2.65 -12.33 -3.03
C ALA A 59 1.94 -11.06 -2.54
N ALA A 60 1.49 -11.06 -1.29
CA ALA A 60 0.83 -9.88 -0.73
C ALA A 60 1.82 -8.73 -0.56
N ASP A 61 3.04 -9.05 -0.12
CA ASP A 61 4.06 -8.01 0.06
C ASP A 61 4.49 -7.43 -1.27
N TRP A 62 4.61 -8.26 -2.29
CA TRP A 62 4.94 -7.79 -3.63
C TRP A 62 3.83 -6.89 -4.17
N TYR A 63 2.58 -7.31 -3.97
CA TYR A 63 1.43 -6.54 -4.40
C TYR A 63 1.44 -5.16 -3.72
N ALA A 64 1.74 -5.13 -2.41
CA ALA A 64 1.79 -3.87 -1.67
C ALA A 64 2.88 -2.95 -2.21
N LEU A 65 4.05 -3.50 -2.55
CA LEU A 65 5.12 -2.70 -3.11
C LEU A 65 4.72 -2.12 -4.47
N GLN A 66 4.05 -2.90 -5.30
CA GLN A 66 3.61 -2.41 -6.60
C GLN A 66 2.52 -1.35 -6.43
N ALA A 67 1.61 -1.55 -5.50
CA ALA A 67 0.57 -0.57 -5.24
C ALA A 67 1.17 0.73 -4.72
N ALA A 68 2.15 0.63 -3.82
CA ALA A 68 2.81 1.81 -3.27
C ALA A 68 3.54 2.59 -4.36
N ALA A 69 4.21 1.88 -5.26
CA ALA A 69 4.96 2.54 -6.33
C ALA A 69 4.04 3.25 -7.32
N SER A 70 2.81 2.77 -7.46
CA SER A 70 1.87 3.42 -8.37
C SER A 70 0.96 4.42 -7.69
N ALA A 71 1.08 4.59 -6.39
CA ALA A 71 0.24 5.56 -5.69
C ALA A 71 0.54 6.98 -6.18
N ARG A 72 -0.47 7.82 -6.19
CA ARG A 72 -0.28 9.22 -6.58
C ARG A 72 -1.01 10.09 -5.58
N PHE A 73 -0.37 11.18 -5.22
CA PHE A 73 -0.86 12.10 -4.21
C PHE A 73 -0.99 13.49 -4.83
N GLU A 74 -1.69 14.35 -4.14
CA GLU A 74 -1.86 15.70 -4.64
C GLU A 74 -0.52 16.40 -4.62
N PRO A 75 -0.14 17.15 -5.65
CA PRO A 75 1.12 17.87 -5.67
C PRO A 75 1.16 18.93 -4.56
N LEU A 76 2.36 19.23 -4.09
CA LEU A 76 2.52 20.28 -3.10
C LEU A 76 2.33 21.63 -3.78
N ARG A 77 1.73 22.56 -3.03
CA ARG A 77 1.55 23.89 -3.54
C ARG A 77 2.91 24.58 -3.57
N ARG A 78 3.21 25.21 -4.66
CA ARG A 78 4.44 25.96 -4.80
C ARG A 78 4.19 27.41 -4.54
N ALA A 79 5.11 28.04 -3.79
CA ALA A 79 4.99 29.45 -3.55
C ALA A 79 5.34 30.19 -4.83
N GLU A 80 4.74 31.36 -5.02
CA GLU A 80 5.03 32.16 -6.17
C GLU A 80 6.50 32.51 -6.17
N GLY A 81 7.17 32.42 -7.27
CA GLY A 81 8.59 32.69 -7.34
C GLY A 81 9.48 31.50 -6.93
N SER A 82 8.89 30.37 -6.60
CA SER A 82 9.69 29.20 -6.24
C SER A 82 10.47 28.72 -7.44
N PRO A 83 11.64 28.12 -7.23
CA PRO A 83 12.41 27.58 -8.35
C PRO A 83 11.62 26.45 -9.03
N PRO A 84 11.90 26.18 -10.28
CA PRO A 84 11.20 25.14 -11.00
C PRO A 84 11.43 23.77 -10.39
N THR A 85 12.55 23.53 -9.71
CA THR A 85 12.84 22.27 -9.10
C THR A 85 12.46 22.32 -7.64
N ASP A 86 11.53 21.48 -7.25
CA ASP A 86 11.11 21.38 -5.86
C ASP A 86 11.57 20.03 -5.35
N MET A 87 12.47 20.02 -4.38
CA MET A 87 13.05 18.78 -3.87
C MET A 87 12.45 18.36 -2.54
N ARG A 88 11.32 18.91 -2.16
CA ARG A 88 10.68 18.51 -0.92
C ARG A 88 10.13 17.07 -1.01
N LEU A 89 10.34 16.31 0.04
CA LEU A 89 9.79 14.97 0.12
C LEU A 89 8.88 14.88 1.33
N THR A 90 7.80 14.14 1.17
CA THR A 90 6.88 13.86 2.28
C THR A 90 7.03 12.39 2.62
N TRP A 91 7.40 12.09 3.84
CA TRP A 91 7.64 10.73 4.30
C TRP A 91 6.45 10.20 5.09
N GLY A 92 6.20 8.94 4.93
CA GLY A 92 5.16 8.27 5.69
C GLY A 92 5.18 6.78 5.46
N ARG A 93 4.13 6.13 5.87
CA ARG A 93 4.03 4.69 5.71
C ARG A 93 2.65 4.34 5.21
N LEU A 94 2.58 3.28 4.42
CA LEU A 94 1.33 2.66 4.04
C LEU A 94 1.25 1.36 4.82
N VAL A 95 0.18 1.19 5.58
CA VAL A 95 -0.03 -0.01 6.37
C VAL A 95 -1.16 -0.78 5.71
N PHE A 96 -0.83 -1.92 5.10
CA PHE A 96 -1.83 -2.74 4.43
C PHE A 96 -2.33 -3.77 5.42
N GLN A 97 -3.60 -3.69 5.75
CA GLN A 97 -4.24 -4.65 6.63
C GLN A 97 -4.99 -5.62 5.74
N TRP A 98 -4.46 -6.84 5.65
CA TRP A 98 -4.97 -7.80 4.69
C TRP A 98 -6.12 -8.62 5.25
N GLN A 99 -7.11 -8.84 4.42
CA GLN A 99 -8.19 -9.78 4.71
C GLN A 99 -7.88 -11.07 3.96
N THR A 100 -7.86 -12.17 4.68
CA THR A 100 -7.66 -13.48 4.05
C THR A 100 -9.00 -14.18 3.90
N ILE A 101 -9.11 -15.00 2.87
CA ILE A 101 -10.27 -15.85 2.66
C ILE A 101 -9.74 -17.25 2.58
N LEU A 102 -10.47 -18.17 3.16
CA LEU A 102 -10.03 -19.56 3.11
C LEU A 102 -10.07 -20.03 1.67
N PRO A 103 -9.06 -20.76 1.24
CA PRO A 103 -9.06 -21.31 -0.10
C PRO A 103 -10.25 -22.27 -0.23
N PRO A 104 -10.77 -22.41 -1.42
CA PRO A 104 -11.86 -23.33 -1.63
C PRO A 104 -11.43 -24.73 -1.20
N SER A 105 -12.28 -25.34 -0.45
CA SER A 105 -11.92 -26.60 0.06
C SER A 105 -12.36 -27.65 -0.88
N THR A 106 -11.70 -27.78 -1.89
CA THR A 106 -12.13 -28.71 -2.84
C THR A 106 -12.09 -30.03 -2.30
N ASN A 107 -11.34 -30.18 -1.44
CA ASN A 107 -11.20 -31.46 -0.99
C ASN A 107 -12.34 -31.87 -0.27
N THR A 108 -12.85 -31.17 0.41
CA THR A 108 -13.81 -31.58 1.22
C THR A 108 -14.84 -32.16 0.52
N ASP A 109 -15.22 -31.61 -0.26
CA ASP A 109 -16.31 -32.00 -0.88
C ASP A 109 -16.02 -33.07 -1.67
N ALA A 110 -15.24 -32.80 -2.32
CA ALA A 110 -14.97 -33.69 -3.22
C ALA A 110 -14.92 -35.01 -2.74
N PHE A 111 -14.41 -35.27 -1.86
CA PHE A 111 -14.20 -36.51 -1.66
C PHE A 111 -14.99 -37.10 -0.84
N THR A 112 -15.74 -36.55 -0.74
CA THR A 112 -16.47 -37.15 0.02
C THR A 112 -17.03 -37.97 -0.75
N PRO A 113 -16.72 -38.74 -1.02
CA PRO A 113 -17.26 -39.69 -1.77
C PRO A 113 -18.20 -40.37 -1.11
#